data_864cc671fd573e733d08491c8058ed8a
#
_entry.id   864cc671fd573e733d08491c8058ed8a
#
_cell.length_a   1.000
_cell.length_b   1.000
_cell.length_c   1.000
_cell.angle_alpha   90.00
_cell.angle_beta   90.00
_cell.angle_gamma   90.00
#
_symmetry.space_group_name_H-M   'P 1'
#
loop_
_entity.id
_entity.type
_entity.pdbx_description
1 polymer ?
#
loop_
_entity_poly.entity_id
_entity_poly.type
_entity_poly.pdbx_seq_one_letter_code
_entity_poly.pdbx_strand_id
1 'polypeptide(L)'
;RQAWDFRADGAADPTQIESARQLVGWDKIEWQASSLHLPTPGMEIDLGGLAKEYAADSVIGLMRGLSVASALIELAGDVATIGDSDDGTPWRVGVRNPDGAGSLCTLQLSNAAIATSGNYARRIDYKGKHYGHLLNPQTGWPVEGPSSVSVLDSHCLTAGAVATVACLHSEEHAHAWLEHAALPWLMVSSTGMRSGPIADQMAATA
;
A
#
# COMPACT_ATOMS: atom_id res chain seq x y z
N ARG A 1 2.44 -5.35 -15.77
CA ARG A 1 3.64 -4.47 -15.59
C ARG A 1 4.59 -4.52 -16.77
N GLN A 2 4.63 -5.58 -17.59
CA GLN A 2 5.53 -5.67 -18.75
C GLN A 2 5.40 -4.48 -19.72
N ALA A 3 4.20 -3.92 -19.89
CA ALA A 3 3.97 -2.76 -20.73
C ALA A 3 4.39 -1.42 -20.11
N TRP A 4 4.64 -1.37 -18.78
CA TRP A 4 4.97 -0.15 -18.05
C TRP A 4 6.38 -0.22 -17.44
N ASP A 5 7.34 0.51 -18.01
CA ASP A 5 8.66 0.70 -17.40
C ASP A 5 8.72 2.03 -16.65
N PHE A 6 8.50 1.97 -15.33
CA PHE A 6 8.56 3.15 -14.44
C PHE A 6 9.99 3.65 -14.18
N ARG A 7 11.00 3.16 -14.93
CA ARG A 7 12.39 3.64 -14.93
C ARG A 7 12.74 4.37 -16.21
N ALA A 8 11.91 4.22 -17.25
CA ALA A 8 12.09 4.87 -18.55
C ALA A 8 11.20 6.10 -18.66
N ASP A 9 11.57 7.03 -19.55
CA ASP A 9 10.74 8.16 -19.90
C ASP A 9 9.68 7.73 -20.92
N GLY A 10 8.42 8.10 -20.68
CA GLY A 10 7.31 7.89 -21.60
C GLY A 10 6.19 6.99 -21.07
N ALA A 11 5.01 7.15 -21.64
CA ALA A 11 3.88 6.27 -21.35
C ALA A 11 4.00 4.95 -22.14
N ALA A 12 3.37 3.90 -21.61
CA ALA A 12 3.32 2.61 -22.28
C ALA A 12 2.58 2.68 -23.63
N ASP A 13 2.97 1.84 -24.57
CA ASP A 13 2.28 1.68 -25.86
C ASP A 13 0.90 1.04 -25.63
N PRO A 14 -0.21 1.66 -26.10
CA PRO A 14 -1.55 1.12 -25.99
C PRO A 14 -1.70 -0.33 -26.51
N THR A 15 -0.97 -0.69 -27.57
CA THR A 15 -1.02 -2.05 -28.15
C THR A 15 -0.37 -3.09 -27.22
N GLN A 16 0.69 -2.72 -26.54
CA GLN A 16 1.33 -3.57 -25.52
C GLN A 16 0.45 -3.69 -24.27
N ILE A 17 -0.23 -2.62 -23.87
CA ILE A 17 -1.19 -2.67 -22.76
C ILE A 17 -2.31 -3.64 -23.08
N GLU A 18 -2.91 -3.56 -24.28
CA GLU A 18 -4.02 -4.43 -24.67
C GLU A 18 -3.59 -5.90 -24.74
N SER A 19 -2.40 -6.18 -25.26
CA SER A 19 -1.85 -7.54 -25.28
C SER A 19 -1.61 -8.09 -23.86
N ALA A 20 -1.06 -7.26 -22.97
CA ALA A 20 -0.82 -7.66 -21.58
C ALA A 20 -2.13 -7.87 -20.79
N ARG A 21 -3.18 -7.08 -21.08
CA ARG A 21 -4.50 -7.23 -20.43
C ARG A 21 -5.13 -8.59 -20.66
N GLN A 22 -4.91 -9.21 -21.81
CA GLN A 22 -5.43 -10.55 -22.10
C GLN A 22 -4.89 -11.62 -21.14
N LEU A 23 -3.73 -11.36 -20.51
CA LEU A 23 -3.11 -12.23 -19.53
C LEU A 23 -3.57 -11.94 -18.08
N VAL A 24 -4.29 -10.85 -17.84
CA VAL A 24 -4.77 -10.44 -16.51
C VAL A 24 -6.12 -11.07 -16.22
N GLY A 25 -6.28 -11.61 -15.01
CA GLY A 25 -7.54 -12.14 -14.51
C GLY A 25 -7.30 -13.17 -13.42
N TRP A 26 -7.85 -12.91 -12.23
CA TRP A 26 -7.84 -13.87 -11.14
C TRP A 26 -8.71 -15.08 -11.43
N ASP A 27 -9.80 -14.89 -12.14
CA ASP A 27 -10.75 -15.90 -12.60
C ASP A 27 -10.14 -16.92 -13.57
N LYS A 28 -9.00 -16.58 -14.19
CA LYS A 28 -8.26 -17.48 -15.08
C LYS A 28 -7.35 -18.45 -14.34
N ILE A 29 -7.06 -18.18 -13.06
CA ILE A 29 -6.13 -18.98 -12.27
C ILE A 29 -6.83 -20.25 -11.79
N GLU A 30 -6.18 -21.39 -12.04
CA GLU A 30 -6.64 -22.68 -11.52
C GLU A 30 -5.99 -22.92 -10.16
N TRP A 31 -6.81 -22.85 -9.11
CA TRP A 31 -6.35 -23.02 -7.74
C TRP A 31 -6.79 -24.38 -7.18
N GLN A 32 -5.82 -25.14 -6.67
CA GLN A 32 -6.03 -26.37 -5.91
C GLN A 32 -5.33 -26.24 -4.55
N ALA A 33 -5.70 -27.11 -3.57
CA ALA A 33 -5.23 -26.98 -2.19
C ALA A 33 -3.69 -26.89 -2.02
N SER A 34 -2.92 -27.48 -2.93
CA SER A 34 -1.44 -27.53 -2.88
C SER A 34 -0.77 -27.01 -4.14
N SER A 35 -1.52 -26.51 -5.11
CA SER A 35 -0.97 -26.04 -6.39
C SER A 35 -1.74 -24.86 -6.94
N LEU A 36 -1.03 -24.03 -7.69
CA LEU A 36 -1.58 -22.93 -8.45
C LEU A 36 -1.08 -23.08 -9.88
N HIS A 37 -2.00 -23.10 -10.83
CA HIS A 37 -1.69 -23.20 -12.24
C HIS A 37 -2.11 -21.94 -12.98
N LEU A 38 -1.21 -21.41 -13.82
CA LEU A 38 -1.43 -20.29 -14.73
C LEU A 38 -1.59 -20.86 -16.14
N PRO A 39 -2.84 -21.09 -16.62
CA PRO A 39 -3.08 -21.89 -17.82
C PRO A 39 -2.66 -21.19 -19.11
N THR A 40 -2.58 -19.86 -19.12
CA THR A 40 -2.21 -19.10 -20.31
C THR A 40 -0.71 -18.78 -20.29
N PRO A 41 0.08 -19.20 -21.31
CA PRO A 41 1.48 -18.82 -21.40
C PRO A 41 1.70 -17.33 -21.32
N GLY A 42 2.66 -16.90 -20.50
CA GLY A 42 2.93 -15.47 -20.24
C GLY A 42 2.16 -14.85 -19.08
N MET A 43 1.24 -15.57 -18.45
CA MET A 43 0.67 -15.13 -17.17
C MET A 43 1.74 -15.13 -16.07
N GLU A 44 1.67 -14.11 -15.20
CA GLU A 44 2.58 -13.93 -14.07
C GLU A 44 1.78 -13.52 -12.83
N ILE A 45 2.28 -13.87 -11.64
CA ILE A 45 1.77 -13.36 -10.36
C ILE A 45 2.75 -12.31 -9.86
N ASP A 46 2.24 -11.11 -9.58
CA ASP A 46 2.99 -10.04 -8.94
C ASP A 46 2.53 -9.92 -7.47
N LEU A 47 3.40 -10.29 -6.55
CA LEU A 47 3.16 -10.19 -5.10
C LEU A 47 3.63 -8.86 -4.50
N GLY A 48 4.05 -7.90 -5.33
CA GLY A 48 4.63 -6.63 -4.89
C GLY A 48 3.73 -5.76 -3.99
N GLY A 49 2.43 -6.01 -3.98
CA GLY A 49 1.47 -5.34 -3.09
C GLY A 49 1.24 -6.03 -1.75
N LEU A 50 1.88 -7.20 -1.49
CA LEU A 50 1.65 -7.99 -0.27
C LEU A 50 2.93 -8.55 0.34
N ALA A 51 4.02 -8.67 -0.43
CA ALA A 51 5.20 -9.42 -0.01
C ALA A 51 5.98 -8.73 1.12
N LYS A 52 6.04 -7.39 1.13
CA LYS A 52 6.71 -6.61 2.18
C LYS A 52 5.98 -6.78 3.52
N GLU A 53 4.68 -6.60 3.46
CA GLU A 53 3.79 -6.65 4.61
C GLU A 53 3.77 -8.07 5.22
N TYR A 54 3.70 -9.08 4.37
CA TYR A 54 3.83 -10.48 4.80
C TYR A 54 5.19 -10.76 5.46
N ALA A 55 6.27 -10.23 4.90
CA ALA A 55 7.61 -10.38 5.46
C ALA A 55 7.73 -9.69 6.83
N ALA A 56 7.16 -8.48 6.98
CA ALA A 56 7.13 -7.77 8.26
C ALA A 56 6.42 -8.60 9.34
N ASP A 57 5.21 -9.09 9.04
CA ASP A 57 4.43 -9.93 9.96
C ASP A 57 5.14 -11.25 10.28
N SER A 58 5.81 -11.86 9.30
CA SER A 58 6.59 -13.09 9.50
C SER A 58 7.75 -12.87 10.47
N VAL A 59 8.48 -11.75 10.33
CA VAL A 59 9.58 -11.38 11.23
C VAL A 59 9.05 -11.11 12.65
N ILE A 60 7.93 -10.37 12.77
CA ILE A 60 7.25 -10.12 14.05
C ILE A 60 6.86 -11.46 14.71
N GLY A 61 6.31 -12.40 13.94
CA GLY A 61 5.96 -13.74 14.44
C GLY A 61 7.18 -14.52 14.96
N LEU A 62 8.28 -14.51 14.21
CA LEU A 62 9.54 -15.14 14.64
C LEU A 62 10.10 -14.50 15.91
N MET A 63 10.14 -13.18 16.01
CA MET A 63 10.64 -12.44 17.16
C MET A 63 9.80 -12.71 18.41
N ARG A 64 8.47 -12.77 18.28
CA ARG A 64 7.58 -13.18 19.39
C ARG A 64 7.86 -14.60 19.85
N GLY A 65 8.09 -15.52 18.91
CA GLY A 65 8.50 -16.91 19.23
C GLY A 65 9.84 -17.01 19.98
N LEU A 66 10.73 -16.03 19.79
CA LEU A 66 12.01 -15.90 20.50
C LEU A 66 11.88 -15.06 21.78
N SER A 67 10.67 -14.72 22.21
CA SER A 67 10.40 -13.90 23.41
C SER A 67 11.03 -12.49 23.36
N VAL A 68 11.20 -11.92 22.17
CA VAL A 68 11.61 -10.52 22.02
C VAL A 68 10.51 -9.62 22.51
N ALA A 69 10.80 -8.79 23.52
CA ALA A 69 9.82 -7.93 24.17
C ALA A 69 9.62 -6.57 23.46
N SER A 70 10.63 -6.11 22.72
CA SER A 70 10.64 -4.80 22.06
C SER A 70 11.32 -4.91 20.70
N ALA A 71 10.64 -4.51 19.64
CA ALA A 71 11.21 -4.45 18.28
C ALA A 71 10.38 -3.55 17.36
N LEU A 72 11.05 -2.93 16.40
CA LEU A 72 10.44 -2.26 15.26
C LEU A 72 11.03 -2.81 13.97
N ILE A 73 10.18 -3.22 13.06
CA ILE A 73 10.52 -3.67 11.71
C ILE A 73 10.03 -2.63 10.72
N GLU A 74 10.91 -2.14 9.85
CA GLU A 74 10.56 -1.21 8.78
C GLU A 74 10.96 -1.83 7.44
N LEU A 75 10.00 -1.96 6.52
CA LEU A 75 10.21 -2.45 5.16
C LEU A 75 9.61 -1.47 4.14
N ALA A 76 10.49 -0.63 3.59
CA ALA A 76 10.13 0.34 2.54
C ALA A 76 8.94 1.25 2.91
N GLY A 77 8.89 1.70 4.15
CA GLY A 77 7.90 2.62 4.70
C GLY A 77 6.75 1.96 5.45
N ASP A 78 6.59 0.63 5.36
CA ASP A 78 5.65 -0.10 6.20
C ASP A 78 6.35 -0.49 7.51
N VAL A 79 5.65 -0.32 8.63
CA VAL A 79 6.22 -0.52 9.97
C VAL A 79 5.35 -1.47 10.78
N ALA A 80 5.98 -2.41 11.47
CA ALA A 80 5.34 -3.28 12.46
C ALA A 80 6.14 -3.28 13.76
N THR A 81 5.47 -3.37 14.91
CA THR A 81 6.10 -3.22 16.23
C THR A 81 5.76 -4.37 17.19
N ILE A 82 6.70 -4.64 18.09
CA ILE A 82 6.48 -5.45 19.30
C ILE A 82 6.77 -4.55 20.49
N GLY A 83 5.83 -4.53 21.45
CA GLY A 83 5.97 -3.76 22.68
C GLY A 83 6.25 -2.28 22.44
N ASP A 84 6.82 -1.66 23.46
CA ASP A 84 7.24 -0.25 23.46
C ASP A 84 8.75 -0.16 23.13
N SER A 85 9.24 1.05 22.87
CA SER A 85 10.65 1.30 22.66
C SER A 85 11.46 1.14 23.95
N ASP A 86 12.79 1.22 23.87
CA ASP A 86 13.69 0.96 24.98
C ASP A 86 13.50 1.91 26.19
N ASP A 87 12.89 3.07 25.98
CA ASP A 87 12.54 4.04 27.04
C ASP A 87 11.17 3.75 27.70
N GLY A 88 10.49 2.68 27.31
CA GLY A 88 9.17 2.30 27.81
C GLY A 88 8.02 3.12 27.28
N THR A 89 8.22 3.90 26.19
CA THR A 89 7.17 4.62 25.50
C THR A 89 6.80 3.96 24.17
N PRO A 90 5.58 4.15 23.66
CA PRO A 90 5.22 3.64 22.33
C PRO A 90 6.18 4.14 21.23
N TRP A 91 6.43 3.30 20.25
CA TRP A 91 7.23 3.63 19.07
C TRP A 91 6.66 4.82 18.32
N ARG A 92 7.49 5.82 18.02
CA ARG A 92 7.08 7.02 17.30
C ARG A 92 7.35 6.85 15.80
N VAL A 93 6.28 6.73 15.02
CA VAL A 93 6.34 6.47 13.57
C VAL A 93 5.75 7.65 12.80
N GLY A 94 6.56 8.24 11.92
CA GLY A 94 6.14 9.36 11.06
C GLY A 94 5.41 8.86 9.82
N VAL A 95 4.22 9.40 9.54
CA VAL A 95 3.52 9.19 8.27
C VAL A 95 4.05 10.20 7.25
N ARG A 96 4.64 9.71 6.15
CA ARG A 96 5.27 10.57 5.13
C ARG A 96 4.26 11.49 4.45
N ASN A 97 4.68 12.73 4.20
CA ASN A 97 3.91 13.67 3.38
C ASN A 97 4.10 13.32 1.88
N PRO A 98 3.04 12.95 1.13
CA PRO A 98 3.14 12.66 -0.30
C PRO A 98 3.44 13.89 -1.15
N ASP A 99 3.10 15.10 -0.67
CA ASP A 99 3.20 16.36 -1.42
C ASP A 99 4.51 17.12 -1.16
N GLY A 100 5.37 16.61 -0.26
CA GLY A 100 6.59 17.33 0.10
C GLY A 100 7.50 16.60 1.07
N ALA A 101 8.41 17.37 1.66
CA ALA A 101 9.32 16.86 2.68
C ALA A 101 8.63 16.70 4.05
N GLY A 102 9.14 15.78 4.86
CA GLY A 102 8.72 15.57 6.24
C GLY A 102 7.52 14.64 6.41
N SER A 103 6.91 14.68 7.58
CA SER A 103 5.80 13.85 7.98
C SER A 103 4.51 14.66 8.13
N LEU A 104 3.38 14.06 7.75
CA LEU A 104 2.05 14.60 7.99
C LEU A 104 1.73 14.63 9.49
N CYS A 105 2.08 13.54 10.17
CA CYS A 105 1.90 13.33 11.61
C CYS A 105 2.91 12.32 12.13
N THR A 106 2.96 12.20 13.45
CA THR A 106 3.67 11.12 14.15
C THR A 106 2.65 10.31 14.93
N LEU A 107 2.63 9.01 14.68
CA LEU A 107 1.78 8.05 15.40
C LEU A 107 2.58 7.36 16.49
N GLN A 108 1.87 6.91 17.53
CA GLN A 108 2.41 6.10 18.61
C GLN A 108 1.94 4.66 18.43
N LEU A 109 2.86 3.74 18.22
CA LEU A 109 2.58 2.32 17.98
C LEU A 109 3.15 1.45 19.08
N SER A 110 2.34 0.52 19.58
CA SER A 110 2.76 -0.56 20.48
C SER A 110 1.99 -1.82 20.08
N ASN A 111 2.70 -2.88 19.70
CA ASN A 111 2.10 -4.12 19.18
C ASN A 111 1.14 -3.88 18.00
N ALA A 112 1.49 -2.99 17.12
CA ALA A 112 0.67 -2.55 16.00
C ALA A 112 1.54 -2.39 14.74
N ALA A 113 0.86 -2.27 13.61
CA ALA A 113 1.50 -2.02 12.32
C ALA A 113 0.81 -0.86 11.58
N ILE A 114 1.58 -0.17 10.76
CA ILE A 114 1.09 0.79 9.78
C ILE A 114 1.67 0.43 8.42
N ALA A 115 0.82 0.44 7.39
CA ALA A 115 1.25 0.32 6.01
C ALA A 115 0.69 1.47 5.18
N THR A 116 1.47 1.92 4.21
CA THR A 116 1.10 3.04 3.35
C THR A 116 1.26 2.67 1.88
N SER A 117 0.17 2.81 1.13
CA SER A 117 0.16 2.73 -0.33
C SER A 117 -0.04 4.12 -0.93
N GLY A 118 0.51 4.36 -2.13
CA GLY A 118 0.32 5.63 -2.82
C GLY A 118 1.03 5.72 -4.16
N ASN A 119 0.58 6.63 -4.99
CA ASN A 119 1.08 6.85 -6.36
C ASN A 119 2.20 7.87 -6.45
N TYR A 120 2.59 8.51 -5.32
CA TYR A 120 3.55 9.62 -5.31
C TYR A 120 5.01 9.19 -5.45
N ALA A 121 5.37 7.98 -4.96
CA ALA A 121 6.78 7.57 -4.84
C ALA A 121 7.38 6.97 -6.13
N ARG A 122 6.53 6.33 -6.95
CA ARG A 122 6.94 5.73 -8.23
C ARG A 122 5.97 6.19 -9.30
N ARG A 123 6.41 7.14 -10.13
CA ARG A 123 5.58 7.72 -11.19
C ARG A 123 6.44 8.05 -12.41
N ILE A 124 5.77 8.13 -13.56
CA ILE A 124 6.29 8.69 -14.80
C ILE A 124 5.58 10.01 -15.06
N ASP A 125 6.33 11.06 -15.36
CA ASP A 125 5.81 12.35 -15.78
C ASP A 125 5.93 12.42 -17.32
N TYR A 126 4.81 12.33 -18.03
CA TYR A 126 4.79 12.34 -19.49
C TYR A 126 3.70 13.26 -20.03
N LYS A 127 4.09 14.20 -20.89
CA LYS A 127 3.21 15.21 -21.51
C LYS A 127 2.32 15.95 -20.51
N GLY A 128 2.89 16.30 -19.35
CA GLY A 128 2.15 17.04 -18.31
C GLY A 128 1.17 16.20 -17.49
N LYS A 129 1.11 14.89 -17.71
CA LYS A 129 0.31 13.95 -16.92
C LYS A 129 1.23 13.06 -16.06
N HIS A 130 0.81 12.82 -14.82
CA HIS A 130 1.47 11.91 -13.87
C HIS A 130 0.86 10.51 -13.99
N TYR A 131 1.70 9.51 -14.14
CA TYR A 131 1.32 8.10 -14.20
C TYR A 131 1.94 7.36 -13.02
N GLY A 132 1.12 7.03 -12.03
CA GLY A 132 1.54 6.23 -10.88
C GLY A 132 1.76 4.77 -11.24
N HIS A 133 2.42 4.04 -10.35
CA HIS A 133 2.76 2.62 -10.58
C HIS A 133 1.62 1.64 -10.27
N LEU A 134 0.54 2.10 -9.65
CA LEU A 134 -0.65 1.28 -9.42
C LEU A 134 -1.50 1.25 -10.69
N LEU A 135 -1.68 0.06 -11.24
CA LEU A 135 -2.39 -0.14 -12.49
C LEU A 135 -3.79 -0.68 -12.24
N ASN A 136 -4.77 -0.11 -12.93
CA ASN A 136 -6.12 -0.65 -12.96
C ASN A 136 -6.12 -1.95 -13.80
N PRO A 137 -6.50 -3.10 -13.22
CA PRO A 137 -6.45 -4.39 -13.93
C PRO A 137 -7.42 -4.48 -15.10
N GLN A 138 -8.49 -3.67 -15.09
CA GLN A 138 -9.49 -3.66 -16.17
C GLN A 138 -9.03 -2.85 -17.37
N THR A 139 -8.34 -1.73 -17.15
CA THR A 139 -7.90 -0.84 -18.22
C THR A 139 -6.45 -1.01 -18.61
N GLY A 140 -5.60 -1.53 -17.70
CA GLY A 140 -4.15 -1.62 -17.83
C GLY A 140 -3.44 -0.27 -17.70
N TRP A 141 -4.18 0.82 -17.43
CA TRP A 141 -3.64 2.15 -17.19
C TRP A 141 -3.48 2.43 -15.69
N PRO A 142 -2.59 3.35 -15.31
CA PRO A 142 -2.49 3.83 -13.94
C PRO A 142 -3.81 4.35 -13.41
N VAL A 143 -4.10 4.05 -12.15
CA VAL A 143 -5.31 4.54 -11.47
C VAL A 143 -5.20 6.03 -11.17
N GLU A 144 -6.34 6.71 -11.22
CA GLU A 144 -6.53 8.09 -10.77
C GLU A 144 -7.26 8.03 -9.42
N GLY A 145 -6.50 7.76 -8.35
CA GLY A 145 -7.01 7.61 -6.99
C GLY A 145 -6.28 8.53 -6.01
N PRO A 146 -6.39 8.26 -4.70
CA PRO A 146 -5.70 9.02 -3.66
C PRO A 146 -4.19 9.11 -3.90
N SER A 147 -3.57 10.22 -3.50
CA SER A 147 -2.11 10.37 -3.48
C SER A 147 -1.48 9.35 -2.56
N SER A 148 -2.04 9.16 -1.35
CA SER A 148 -1.62 8.12 -0.41
C SER A 148 -2.75 7.70 0.52
N VAL A 149 -2.67 6.45 0.97
CA VAL A 149 -3.52 5.88 2.03
C VAL A 149 -2.62 5.14 3.01
N SER A 150 -2.72 5.53 4.29
CA SER A 150 -2.07 4.85 5.41
C SER A 150 -3.14 4.18 6.27
N VAL A 151 -2.93 2.94 6.66
CA VAL A 151 -3.87 2.16 7.48
C VAL A 151 -3.12 1.56 8.66
N LEU A 152 -3.78 1.55 9.83
CA LEU A 152 -3.30 0.92 11.06
C LEU A 152 -4.05 -0.38 11.31
N ASP A 153 -3.32 -1.42 11.68
CA ASP A 153 -3.86 -2.70 12.15
C ASP A 153 -2.85 -3.38 13.09
N SER A 154 -3.21 -4.49 13.69
CA SER A 154 -2.28 -5.37 14.41
C SER A 154 -1.34 -6.15 13.47
N HIS A 155 -1.69 -6.28 12.19
CA HIS A 155 -0.95 -6.98 11.14
C HIS A 155 -0.65 -6.05 9.97
N CYS A 156 0.61 -6.00 9.58
CA CYS A 156 1.09 -5.19 8.46
C CYS A 156 0.42 -5.62 7.15
N LEU A 157 0.21 -6.93 6.95
CA LEU A 157 -0.44 -7.48 5.75
C LEU A 157 -1.88 -6.99 5.59
N THR A 158 -2.66 -6.96 6.66
CA THR A 158 -4.04 -6.43 6.64
C THR A 158 -4.03 -4.95 6.31
N ALA A 159 -3.22 -4.16 7.03
CA ALA A 159 -3.09 -2.72 6.79
C ALA A 159 -2.71 -2.41 5.34
N GLY A 160 -1.69 -3.10 4.80
CA GLY A 160 -1.20 -2.91 3.43
C GLY A 160 -2.18 -3.34 2.37
N ALA A 161 -2.89 -4.46 2.57
CA ALA A 161 -3.94 -4.92 1.66
C ALA A 161 -5.08 -3.89 1.56
N VAL A 162 -5.58 -3.40 2.70
CA VAL A 162 -6.64 -2.39 2.75
C VAL A 162 -6.20 -1.07 2.10
N ALA A 163 -4.98 -0.60 2.41
CA ALA A 163 -4.43 0.61 1.81
C ALA A 163 -4.24 0.49 0.29
N THR A 164 -3.72 -0.66 -0.18
CA THR A 164 -3.50 -0.89 -1.61
C THR A 164 -4.80 -0.95 -2.39
N VAL A 165 -5.81 -1.67 -1.87
CA VAL A 165 -7.14 -1.73 -2.50
C VAL A 165 -7.78 -0.34 -2.55
N ALA A 166 -7.70 0.45 -1.48
CA ALA A 166 -8.18 1.84 -1.48
C ALA A 166 -7.54 2.64 -2.61
N CYS A 167 -6.21 2.56 -2.77
CA CYS A 167 -5.49 3.28 -3.83
C CYS A 167 -5.82 2.81 -5.26
N LEU A 168 -6.45 1.64 -5.44
CA LEU A 168 -6.91 1.15 -6.75
C LEU A 168 -8.27 1.72 -7.16
N HIS A 169 -8.95 2.44 -6.28
CA HIS A 169 -10.25 3.05 -6.50
C HIS A 169 -10.16 4.57 -6.76
N SER A 170 -11.25 5.17 -7.28
CA SER A 170 -11.43 6.63 -7.20
C SER A 170 -11.47 7.08 -5.73
N GLU A 171 -11.21 8.36 -5.45
CA GLU A 171 -11.20 8.89 -4.08
C GLU A 171 -12.51 8.63 -3.33
N GLU A 172 -13.66 8.76 -4.00
CA GLU A 172 -14.98 8.48 -3.42
C GLU A 172 -15.14 7.00 -3.03
N HIS A 173 -14.79 6.08 -3.93
CA HIS A 173 -14.87 4.65 -3.66
C HIS A 173 -13.80 4.21 -2.65
N ALA A 174 -12.62 4.83 -2.65
CA ALA A 174 -11.58 4.60 -1.67
C ALA A 174 -12.07 4.95 -0.25
N HIS A 175 -12.74 6.11 -0.10
CA HIS A 175 -13.33 6.52 1.17
C HIS A 175 -14.37 5.50 1.67
N ALA A 176 -15.32 5.11 0.80
CA ALA A 176 -16.34 4.11 1.16
C ALA A 176 -15.74 2.75 1.52
N TRP A 177 -14.69 2.32 0.81
CA TRP A 177 -13.94 1.11 1.13
C TRP A 177 -13.28 1.18 2.52
N LEU A 178 -12.61 2.29 2.83
CA LEU A 178 -11.92 2.50 4.11
C LEU A 178 -12.90 2.56 5.29
N GLU A 179 -14.04 3.22 5.12
CA GLU A 179 -15.12 3.21 6.10
C GLU A 179 -15.65 1.79 6.37
N HIS A 180 -15.83 1.00 5.30
CA HIS A 180 -16.28 -0.39 5.41
C HIS A 180 -15.25 -1.29 6.10
N ALA A 181 -13.96 -1.05 5.89
CA ALA A 181 -12.88 -1.81 6.52
C ALA A 181 -12.81 -1.61 8.04
N ALA A 182 -13.38 -0.50 8.55
CA ALA A 182 -13.48 -0.17 9.97
C ALA A 182 -12.14 -0.20 10.73
N LEU A 183 -11.04 0.11 10.07
CA LEU A 183 -9.70 0.27 10.64
C LEU A 183 -9.36 1.77 10.74
N PRO A 184 -8.44 2.20 11.62
CA PRO A 184 -7.94 3.58 11.58
C PRO A 184 -7.15 3.84 10.30
N TRP A 185 -7.48 4.91 9.58
CA TRP A 185 -6.87 5.26 8.32
C TRP A 185 -6.66 6.77 8.16
N LEU A 186 -5.71 7.13 7.28
CA LEU A 186 -5.46 8.47 6.79
C LEU A 186 -5.36 8.42 5.26
N MET A 187 -6.21 9.16 4.58
CA MET A 187 -6.17 9.33 3.14
C MET A 187 -5.75 10.76 2.79
N VAL A 188 -4.85 10.91 1.84
CA VAL A 188 -4.50 12.18 1.21
C VAL A 188 -4.99 12.14 -0.23
N SER A 189 -5.88 13.06 -0.59
CA SER A 189 -6.42 13.17 -1.94
C SER A 189 -5.37 13.64 -2.94
N SER A 190 -5.69 13.60 -4.22
CA SER A 190 -4.88 14.17 -5.31
C SER A 190 -4.70 15.69 -5.21
N THR A 191 -5.57 16.37 -4.44
CA THR A 191 -5.51 17.82 -4.16
C THR A 191 -4.84 18.15 -2.83
N GLY A 192 -4.31 17.14 -2.10
CA GLY A 192 -3.68 17.30 -0.80
C GLY A 192 -4.65 17.37 0.39
N MET A 193 -5.96 17.20 0.16
CA MET A 193 -6.94 17.16 1.25
C MET A 193 -6.77 15.87 2.08
N ARG A 194 -6.76 16.02 3.40
CA ARG A 194 -6.60 14.90 4.35
C ARG A 194 -7.95 14.50 4.92
N SER A 195 -8.19 13.21 5.03
CA SER A 195 -9.42 12.67 5.61
C SER A 195 -9.17 11.38 6.39
N GLY A 196 -10.13 11.01 7.24
CA GLY A 196 -10.15 9.78 8.02
C GLY A 196 -9.87 9.95 9.50
N PRO A 197 -10.12 8.90 10.31
CA PRO A 197 -10.02 8.96 11.78
C PRO A 197 -8.66 9.42 12.31
N ILE A 198 -7.57 9.10 11.58
CA ILE A 198 -6.21 9.58 11.96
C ILE A 198 -6.09 11.08 11.71
N ALA A 199 -6.65 11.62 10.61
CA ALA A 199 -6.64 13.05 10.32
C ALA A 199 -7.44 13.83 11.37
N ASP A 200 -8.58 13.31 11.81
CA ASP A 200 -9.42 13.93 12.83
C ASP A 200 -8.72 14.02 14.19
N GLN A 201 -7.97 12.98 14.58
CA GLN A 201 -7.14 13.00 15.79
C GLN A 201 -6.01 14.03 15.71
N MET A 202 -5.39 14.22 14.53
CA MET A 202 -4.37 15.24 14.33
C MET A 202 -4.94 16.65 14.52
N ALA A 203 -6.14 16.91 13.99
CA ALA A 203 -6.81 18.21 14.13
C ALA A 203 -7.21 18.52 15.58
N ALA A 204 -7.53 17.50 16.38
CA ALA A 204 -7.90 17.64 17.79
C ALA A 204 -6.69 17.93 18.71
N THR A 205 -5.45 17.66 18.25
CA THR A 205 -4.22 17.83 19.05
C THR A 205 -3.36 19.02 18.62
N ALA A 206 -3.76 19.76 17.59
CA ALA A 206 -3.11 20.96 17.08
C ALA A 206 -3.71 22.24 17.68
#